data_0f9ca2538542ddfa449127cfdf968f73
#
_entry.id   0f9ca2538542ddfa449127cfdf968f73
#
_cell.length_a   1.000
_cell.length_b   1.000
_cell.length_c   1.000
_cell.angle_alpha   90.00
_cell.angle_beta   90.00
_cell.angle_gamma   90.00
#
_symmetry.space_group_name_H-M   'P 1'
#
loop_
_entity.id
_entity.type
_entity.pdbx_description
1 polymer ?
#
loop_
_entity_poly.entity_id
_entity_poly.type
_entity_poly.pdbx_seq_one_letter_code
_entity_poly.pdbx_strand_id
1 'polypeptide(L)'
;MPNNENTSYAAQYQAAQQRAAHAKTALAAFEKNLGFPLDDFQQSACRSVESGRAVLVAAPTGAGKTVVGEFGIYLALRKRLKAFYTTPIKALSNQKYHDFVREYGEETVGLLTGDTSINAEAPVLVMTTEVLRNMLYADSPTLEGLGYVILDEVHYLADRFRGAVWEEAIIHLPEHVTVISLSATVSNVEEFGAWLDTVRGGTDVIVSEHRPVPLWQHMLVGNQIVDLFTPDPGEKSASGARRATKRPKKDADEHTAPAGMRLNPQLKQLRPGYGADRGYRGRGGKRERFRRTRKHHSTAQTFEDSRRTPHAAQDNPLRPHRISRPEMVRTLDKAGLLPAICFIFSRAGC
;
A
#
# COMPACT_ATOMS: atom_id res chain seq x y z
N MET A 1 -15.09 -9.69 -42.06
CA MET A 1 -15.84 -8.44 -42.04
C MET A 1 -16.46 -8.32 -40.64
N PRO A 2 -15.95 -7.50 -39.73
CA PRO A 2 -16.62 -7.32 -38.43
C PRO A 2 -17.82 -6.41 -38.60
N ASN A 3 -18.96 -6.84 -38.07
CA ASN A 3 -20.24 -6.14 -37.99
C ASN A 3 -20.06 -4.74 -37.36
N ASN A 4 -20.38 -3.75 -38.16
CA ASN A 4 -20.55 -2.37 -37.69
C ASN A 4 -21.85 -2.34 -36.88
N GLU A 5 -21.78 -2.36 -35.56
CA GLU A 5 -22.93 -2.19 -34.68
C GLU A 5 -23.55 -0.81 -34.93
N ASN A 6 -24.80 -0.82 -35.35
CA ASN A 6 -25.67 0.31 -35.53
C ASN A 6 -25.81 1.08 -34.21
N THR A 7 -24.88 1.96 -33.90
CA THR A 7 -25.04 2.91 -32.81
C THR A 7 -26.15 3.88 -33.23
N SER A 8 -27.30 3.81 -32.58
CA SER A 8 -28.46 4.66 -32.83
C SER A 8 -28.04 6.15 -32.91
N TYR A 9 -28.55 6.90 -33.87
CA TYR A 9 -28.35 8.36 -33.96
C TYR A 9 -28.59 9.07 -32.62
N ALA A 10 -29.55 8.60 -31.84
CA ALA A 10 -29.83 9.10 -30.50
C ALA A 10 -28.64 8.89 -29.55
N ALA A 11 -27.99 7.72 -29.59
CA ALA A 11 -26.79 7.43 -28.78
C ALA A 11 -25.57 8.27 -29.21
N GLN A 12 -25.42 8.49 -30.51
CA GLN A 12 -24.35 9.37 -31.01
C GLN A 12 -24.58 10.84 -30.61
N TYR A 13 -25.81 11.31 -30.66
CA TYR A 13 -26.18 12.66 -30.22
C TYR A 13 -25.97 12.84 -28.71
N GLN A 14 -26.41 11.88 -27.89
CA GLN A 14 -26.16 11.89 -26.45
C GLN A 14 -24.68 11.89 -26.11
N ALA A 15 -23.89 11.06 -26.79
CA ALA A 15 -22.43 11.02 -26.62
C ALA A 15 -21.77 12.35 -27.05
N ALA A 16 -22.27 13.01 -28.10
CA ALA A 16 -21.78 14.32 -28.50
C ALA A 16 -22.13 15.41 -27.49
N GLN A 17 -23.36 15.41 -26.96
CA GLN A 17 -23.77 16.31 -25.87
C GLN A 17 -22.93 16.11 -24.59
N GLN A 18 -22.70 14.86 -24.19
CA GLN A 18 -21.86 14.54 -23.03
C GLN A 18 -20.41 15.02 -23.24
N ARG A 19 -19.84 14.82 -24.41
CA ARG A 19 -18.48 15.34 -24.74
C ARG A 19 -18.43 16.86 -24.71
N ALA A 20 -19.46 17.54 -25.25
CA ALA A 20 -19.53 18.99 -25.22
C ALA A 20 -19.74 19.56 -23.82
N ALA A 21 -20.51 18.89 -22.98
CA ALA A 21 -20.66 19.23 -21.57
C ALA A 21 -19.35 19.00 -20.79
N HIS A 22 -18.71 17.85 -20.99
CA HIS A 22 -17.42 17.53 -20.37
C HIS A 22 -16.33 18.55 -20.76
N ALA A 23 -16.25 18.94 -22.02
CA ALA A 23 -15.26 19.91 -22.50
C ALA A 23 -15.30 21.28 -21.79
N LYS A 24 -16.41 21.59 -21.09
CA LYS A 24 -16.58 22.84 -20.33
C LYS A 24 -16.20 22.69 -18.86
N THR A 25 -15.89 21.49 -18.38
CA THR A 25 -15.57 21.22 -16.98
C THR A 25 -14.12 21.61 -16.65
N ALA A 26 -13.85 21.84 -15.35
CA ALA A 26 -12.50 22.04 -14.87
C ALA A 26 -11.67 20.74 -15.02
N LEU A 27 -12.32 19.58 -14.90
CA LEU A 27 -11.69 18.27 -15.13
C LEU A 27 -11.14 18.16 -16.55
N ALA A 28 -11.91 18.53 -17.59
CA ALA A 28 -11.43 18.49 -18.97
C ALA A 28 -10.25 19.46 -19.22
N ALA A 29 -10.21 20.57 -18.51
CA ALA A 29 -9.08 21.51 -18.58
C ALA A 29 -7.85 20.93 -17.86
N PHE A 30 -8.03 20.23 -16.75
CA PHE A 30 -6.97 19.54 -16.02
C PHE A 30 -6.42 18.37 -16.85
N GLU A 31 -7.28 17.52 -17.43
CA GLU A 31 -6.88 16.39 -18.29
C GLU A 31 -5.98 16.82 -19.47
N LYS A 32 -6.21 18.01 -20.04
CA LYS A 32 -5.37 18.54 -21.13
C LYS A 32 -3.93 18.84 -20.70
N ASN A 33 -3.72 19.11 -19.41
CA ASN A 33 -2.39 19.40 -18.86
C ASN A 33 -1.67 18.11 -18.43
N LEU A 34 -2.40 16.99 -18.31
CA LEU A 34 -1.81 15.69 -18.01
C LEU A 34 -1.20 15.07 -19.28
N GLY A 35 -0.04 14.45 -19.17
CA GLY A 35 0.60 13.73 -20.27
C GLY A 35 0.02 12.32 -20.53
N PHE A 36 -1.04 11.93 -19.83
CA PHE A 36 -1.66 10.60 -19.89
C PHE A 36 -3.17 10.68 -19.63
N PRO A 37 -3.95 9.70 -20.11
CA PRO A 37 -5.38 9.63 -19.82
C PRO A 37 -5.62 9.20 -18.36
N LEU A 38 -6.70 9.70 -17.76
CA LEU A 38 -7.13 9.26 -16.44
C LEU A 38 -7.85 7.90 -16.49
N ASP A 39 -7.63 7.07 -15.48
CA ASP A 39 -8.38 5.86 -15.27
C ASP A 39 -9.83 6.16 -14.82
N ASP A 40 -10.75 5.21 -15.01
CA ASP A 40 -12.18 5.37 -14.69
C ASP A 40 -12.41 5.81 -13.23
N PHE A 41 -11.65 5.24 -12.28
CA PHE A 41 -11.79 5.61 -10.87
C PHE A 41 -11.29 7.03 -10.59
N GLN A 42 -10.20 7.45 -11.26
CA GLN A 42 -9.66 8.82 -11.15
C GLN A 42 -10.66 9.83 -11.72
N GLN A 43 -11.21 9.55 -12.91
CA GLN A 43 -12.25 10.42 -13.52
C GLN A 43 -13.49 10.52 -12.63
N SER A 44 -13.95 9.38 -12.07
CA SER A 44 -15.10 9.37 -11.16
C SER A 44 -14.83 10.22 -9.93
N ALA A 45 -13.67 10.06 -9.29
CA ALA A 45 -13.27 10.82 -8.11
C ALA A 45 -13.16 12.33 -8.41
N CYS A 46 -12.52 12.69 -9.51
CA CYS A 46 -12.40 14.09 -9.92
C CYS A 46 -13.76 14.74 -10.20
N ARG A 47 -14.70 14.02 -10.83
CA ARG A 47 -16.08 14.53 -11.04
C ARG A 47 -16.80 14.79 -9.72
N SER A 48 -16.66 13.91 -8.74
CA SER A 48 -17.25 14.10 -7.41
C SER A 48 -16.65 15.33 -6.72
N VAL A 49 -15.33 15.48 -6.75
CA VAL A 49 -14.63 16.65 -6.18
C VAL A 49 -15.06 17.95 -6.90
N GLU A 50 -15.18 17.94 -8.24
CA GLU A 50 -15.64 19.10 -9.01
C GLU A 50 -17.06 19.52 -8.65
N SER A 51 -17.93 18.55 -8.33
CA SER A 51 -19.30 18.81 -7.88
C SER A 51 -19.38 19.30 -6.43
N GLY A 52 -18.26 19.42 -5.71
CA GLY A 52 -18.18 19.88 -4.33
C GLY A 52 -18.43 18.79 -3.29
N ARG A 53 -18.43 17.51 -3.68
CA ARG A 53 -18.60 16.39 -2.77
C ARG A 53 -17.25 15.93 -2.20
N ALA A 54 -17.25 15.49 -0.96
CA ALA A 54 -16.11 14.81 -0.39
C ALA A 54 -15.91 13.44 -1.07
N VAL A 55 -14.68 12.95 -1.12
CA VAL A 55 -14.38 11.63 -1.72
C VAL A 55 -13.46 10.80 -0.84
N LEU A 56 -13.72 9.49 -0.81
CA LEU A 56 -12.80 8.47 -0.34
C LEU A 56 -12.36 7.62 -1.52
N VAL A 57 -11.10 7.70 -1.90
CA VAL A 57 -10.51 6.91 -2.97
C VAL A 57 -9.68 5.79 -2.38
N ALA A 58 -10.12 4.56 -2.52
CA ALA A 58 -9.40 3.38 -2.09
C ALA A 58 -8.89 2.60 -3.32
N ALA A 59 -7.59 2.61 -3.53
CA ALA A 59 -6.96 1.92 -4.64
C ALA A 59 -5.55 1.43 -4.26
N PRO A 60 -5.00 0.38 -4.90
CA PRO A 60 -3.68 -0.13 -4.60
C PRO A 60 -2.59 0.94 -4.67
N THR A 61 -1.50 0.74 -3.93
CA THR A 61 -0.31 1.58 -4.07
C THR A 61 0.22 1.49 -5.50
N GLY A 62 0.56 2.64 -6.08
CA GLY A 62 0.98 2.74 -7.48
C GLY A 62 -0.16 2.88 -8.49
N ALA A 63 -1.44 2.89 -8.07
CA ALA A 63 -2.58 3.11 -8.97
C ALA A 63 -2.81 4.58 -9.37
N GLY A 64 -1.96 5.52 -8.93
CA GLY A 64 -2.08 6.93 -9.31
C GLY A 64 -3.15 7.72 -8.57
N LYS A 65 -3.49 7.35 -7.31
CA LYS A 65 -4.45 8.10 -6.47
C LYS A 65 -4.11 9.57 -6.29
N THR A 66 -2.82 9.90 -6.26
CA THR A 66 -2.31 11.28 -6.06
C THR A 66 -2.91 12.27 -7.03
N VAL A 67 -3.20 11.86 -8.27
CA VAL A 67 -3.82 12.72 -9.31
C VAL A 67 -5.14 13.32 -8.85
N VAL A 68 -5.93 12.60 -8.04
CA VAL A 68 -7.19 13.13 -7.48
C VAL A 68 -6.92 14.25 -6.47
N GLY A 69 -5.84 14.11 -5.66
CA GLY A 69 -5.39 15.17 -4.77
C GLY A 69 -4.86 16.38 -5.54
N GLU A 70 -4.08 16.17 -6.59
CA GLU A 70 -3.58 17.22 -7.50
C GLU A 70 -4.73 17.96 -8.18
N PHE A 71 -5.80 17.25 -8.57
CA PHE A 71 -7.00 17.90 -9.08
C PHE A 71 -7.67 18.79 -8.03
N GLY A 72 -7.69 18.38 -6.76
CA GLY A 72 -8.18 19.22 -5.65
C GLY A 72 -7.35 20.51 -5.50
N ILE A 73 -6.03 20.41 -5.59
CA ILE A 73 -5.11 21.57 -5.60
C ILE A 73 -5.41 22.49 -6.79
N TYR A 74 -5.55 21.91 -7.99
CA TYR A 74 -5.88 22.63 -9.21
C TYR A 74 -7.20 23.43 -9.07
N LEU A 75 -8.25 22.82 -8.49
CA LEU A 75 -9.51 23.50 -8.24
C LEU A 75 -9.37 24.61 -7.21
N ALA A 76 -8.60 24.40 -6.13
CA ALA A 76 -8.35 25.41 -5.12
C ALA A 76 -7.69 26.66 -5.74
N LEU A 77 -6.61 26.47 -6.48
CA LEU A 77 -5.90 27.56 -7.15
C LEU A 77 -6.78 28.33 -8.13
N ARG A 78 -7.61 27.63 -8.92
CA ARG A 78 -8.58 28.28 -9.82
C ARG A 78 -9.61 29.12 -9.09
N LYS A 79 -10.05 28.68 -7.90
CA LYS A 79 -11.03 29.37 -7.08
C LYS A 79 -10.40 30.41 -6.14
N ARG A 80 -9.07 30.57 -6.16
CA ARG A 80 -8.30 31.41 -5.23
C ARG A 80 -8.53 31.04 -3.77
N LEU A 81 -8.62 29.73 -3.51
CA LEU A 81 -8.71 29.12 -2.19
C LEU A 81 -7.40 28.44 -1.84
N LYS A 82 -7.21 28.18 -0.54
CA LYS A 82 -6.07 27.36 -0.07
C LYS A 82 -6.39 25.88 -0.18
N ALA A 83 -5.36 25.08 -0.47
CA ALA A 83 -5.38 23.61 -0.42
C ALA A 83 -4.33 23.11 0.54
N PHE A 84 -4.71 22.24 1.48
CA PHE A 84 -3.78 21.60 2.38
C PHE A 84 -3.64 20.10 2.00
N TYR A 85 -2.40 19.70 1.76
CA TYR A 85 -2.06 18.31 1.45
C TYR A 85 -1.37 17.69 2.68
N THR A 86 -2.04 16.73 3.33
CA THR A 86 -1.51 16.12 4.54
C THR A 86 -0.99 14.72 4.29
N THR A 87 0.07 14.35 4.99
CA THR A 87 0.67 13.02 4.96
C THR A 87 0.91 12.49 6.37
N PRO A 88 1.03 11.15 6.55
CA PRO A 88 1.21 10.56 7.88
C PRO A 88 2.60 10.79 8.48
N ILE A 89 3.60 11.10 7.68
CA ILE A 89 4.99 11.22 8.14
C ILE A 89 5.74 12.35 7.41
N LYS A 90 6.65 12.99 8.11
CA LYS A 90 7.47 14.09 7.61
C LYS A 90 8.22 13.77 6.30
N ALA A 91 8.74 12.55 6.15
CA ALA A 91 9.47 12.18 4.94
C ALA A 91 8.60 12.27 3.67
N LEU A 92 7.33 11.84 3.77
CA LEU A 92 6.37 11.97 2.67
C LEU A 92 5.96 13.42 2.44
N SER A 93 5.80 14.22 3.51
CA SER A 93 5.55 15.68 3.36
C SER A 93 6.68 16.35 2.59
N ASN A 94 7.93 16.10 2.94
CA ASN A 94 9.09 16.65 2.24
C ASN A 94 9.12 16.24 0.77
N GLN A 95 8.86 14.96 0.47
CA GLN A 95 8.81 14.47 -0.90
C GLN A 95 7.72 15.19 -1.70
N LYS A 96 6.50 15.26 -1.18
CA LYS A 96 5.37 15.92 -1.84
C LYS A 96 5.60 17.42 -2.02
N TYR A 97 6.21 18.07 -1.03
CA TYR A 97 6.60 19.47 -1.16
C TYR A 97 7.52 19.68 -2.36
N HIS A 98 8.57 18.89 -2.52
CA HIS A 98 9.48 19.02 -3.66
C HIS A 98 8.79 18.68 -5.00
N ASP A 99 7.86 17.73 -5.01
CA ASP A 99 7.09 17.40 -6.20
C ASP A 99 6.20 18.58 -6.61
N PHE A 100 5.48 19.18 -5.68
CA PHE A 100 4.59 20.31 -5.95
C PHE A 100 5.34 21.62 -6.23
N VAL A 101 6.50 21.86 -5.62
CA VAL A 101 7.36 23.00 -5.98
C VAL A 101 7.80 22.93 -7.43
N ARG A 102 8.13 21.74 -7.94
CA ARG A 102 8.47 21.56 -9.35
C ARG A 102 7.31 21.85 -10.30
N GLU A 103 6.09 21.61 -9.85
CA GLU A 103 4.87 21.76 -10.66
C GLU A 103 4.28 23.18 -10.56
N TYR A 104 4.19 23.74 -9.34
CA TYR A 104 3.48 25.00 -9.07
C TYR A 104 4.40 26.18 -8.71
N GLY A 105 5.69 25.93 -8.49
CA GLY A 105 6.68 26.94 -8.07
C GLY A 105 6.77 27.17 -6.57
N GLU A 106 7.92 27.67 -6.11
CA GLU A 106 8.23 27.89 -4.68
C GLU A 106 7.32 28.93 -4.01
N GLU A 107 6.83 29.91 -4.77
CA GLU A 107 5.94 30.96 -4.24
C GLU A 107 4.53 30.42 -3.94
N THR A 108 4.12 29.35 -4.64
CA THR A 108 2.79 28.77 -4.53
C THR A 108 2.70 27.71 -3.46
N VAL A 109 3.83 27.06 -3.12
CA VAL A 109 3.85 25.88 -2.25
C VAL A 109 4.62 26.16 -0.96
N GLY A 110 4.04 25.75 0.17
CA GLY A 110 4.67 25.80 1.47
C GLY A 110 4.76 24.42 2.13
N LEU A 111 5.60 24.31 3.16
CA LEU A 111 5.80 23.10 3.94
C LEU A 111 5.68 23.40 5.43
N LEU A 112 4.81 22.68 6.13
CA LEU A 112 4.65 22.78 7.59
C LEU A 112 4.79 21.38 8.21
N THR A 113 5.85 21.20 8.99
CA THR A 113 6.07 19.99 9.80
C THR A 113 6.40 20.39 11.23
N GLY A 114 6.52 19.46 12.15
CA GLY A 114 6.77 19.76 13.56
C GLY A 114 8.05 20.59 13.82
N ASP A 115 9.00 20.61 12.90
CA ASP A 115 10.30 21.26 13.03
C ASP A 115 10.69 22.12 11.81
N THR A 116 9.83 22.21 10.79
CA THR A 116 10.12 22.96 9.54
C THR A 116 8.91 23.78 9.14
N SER A 117 9.14 25.04 8.85
CA SER A 117 8.13 25.97 8.32
C SER A 117 8.73 26.72 7.13
N ILE A 118 8.19 26.50 5.94
CA ILE A 118 8.57 27.18 4.69
C ILE A 118 7.31 27.73 4.07
N ASN A 119 7.27 29.01 3.76
CA ASN A 119 6.16 29.69 3.10
C ASN A 119 4.79 29.35 3.71
N ALA A 120 4.61 29.62 5.01
CA ALA A 120 3.44 29.17 5.78
C ALA A 120 2.09 29.74 5.30
N GLU A 121 2.11 30.81 4.50
CA GLU A 121 0.90 31.44 3.95
C GLU A 121 0.65 31.10 2.46
N ALA A 122 1.43 30.17 1.92
CA ALA A 122 1.26 29.71 0.55
C ALA A 122 -0.17 29.19 0.29
N PRO A 123 -0.70 29.37 -0.93
CA PRO A 123 -2.02 28.82 -1.28
C PRO A 123 -2.06 27.29 -1.27
N VAL A 124 -0.94 26.59 -1.43
CA VAL A 124 -0.81 25.15 -1.30
C VAL A 124 0.14 24.82 -0.15
N LEU A 125 -0.36 24.20 0.92
CA LEU A 125 0.47 23.80 2.06
C LEU A 125 0.56 22.29 2.16
N VAL A 126 1.78 21.78 2.14
CA VAL A 126 2.07 20.38 2.46
C VAL A 126 2.42 20.29 3.94
N MET A 127 1.80 19.34 4.64
CA MET A 127 2.01 19.21 6.08
C MET A 127 1.80 17.79 6.58
N THR A 128 2.20 17.53 7.84
CA THR A 128 1.75 16.30 8.50
C THR A 128 0.34 16.48 9.08
N THR A 129 -0.40 15.38 9.20
CA THR A 129 -1.79 15.42 9.72
C THR A 129 -1.84 15.96 11.16
N GLU A 130 -0.81 15.71 11.97
CA GLU A 130 -0.69 16.27 13.31
C GLU A 130 -0.62 17.79 13.31
N VAL A 131 0.06 18.40 12.30
CA VAL A 131 0.12 19.86 12.17
C VAL A 131 -1.24 20.41 11.82
N LEU A 132 -1.96 19.83 10.86
CA LEU A 132 -3.33 20.22 10.53
C LEU A 132 -4.23 20.19 11.77
N ARG A 133 -4.24 19.07 12.51
CA ARG A 133 -5.03 18.94 13.73
C ARG A 133 -4.70 20.06 14.73
N ASN A 134 -3.42 20.34 14.97
CA ASN A 134 -3.00 21.38 15.91
C ASN A 134 -3.43 22.77 15.45
N MET A 135 -3.40 23.05 14.13
CA MET A 135 -3.89 24.32 13.55
C MET A 135 -5.40 24.47 13.76
N LEU A 136 -6.18 23.38 13.58
CA LEU A 136 -7.62 23.38 13.82
C LEU A 136 -7.96 23.68 15.29
N TYR A 137 -7.24 23.05 16.23
CA TYR A 137 -7.44 23.32 17.66
C TYR A 137 -7.02 24.74 18.10
N ALA A 138 -6.00 25.29 17.43
CA ALA A 138 -5.51 26.62 17.72
C ALA A 138 -6.28 27.74 16.98
N ASP A 139 -7.29 27.39 16.18
CA ASP A 139 -8.01 28.33 15.29
C ASP A 139 -7.02 29.22 14.51
N SER A 140 -6.05 28.58 13.86
CA SER A 140 -4.93 29.25 13.20
C SER A 140 -5.42 30.17 12.08
N PRO A 141 -4.93 31.43 11.98
CA PRO A 141 -5.27 32.33 10.87
C PRO A 141 -4.94 31.75 9.50
N THR A 142 -3.99 30.85 9.40
CA THR A 142 -3.60 30.17 8.16
C THR A 142 -4.77 29.34 7.57
N LEU A 143 -5.77 28.97 8.39
CA LEU A 143 -6.98 28.29 7.93
C LEU A 143 -7.90 29.20 7.10
N GLU A 144 -7.71 30.51 7.15
CA GLU A 144 -8.52 31.45 6.38
C GLU A 144 -8.34 31.20 4.88
N GLY A 145 -9.49 31.07 4.18
CA GLY A 145 -9.51 30.76 2.75
C GLY A 145 -9.28 29.28 2.41
N LEU A 146 -9.22 28.38 3.40
CA LEU A 146 -9.11 26.94 3.16
C LEU A 146 -10.35 26.41 2.46
N GLY A 147 -10.20 25.80 1.28
CA GLY A 147 -11.28 25.22 0.51
C GLY A 147 -11.17 23.71 0.31
N TYR A 148 -9.95 23.19 0.33
CA TYR A 148 -9.67 21.79 0.05
C TYR A 148 -8.66 21.21 1.03
N VAL A 149 -8.93 20.00 1.53
CA VAL A 149 -7.96 19.22 2.32
C VAL A 149 -7.80 17.84 1.70
N ILE A 150 -6.58 17.50 1.38
CA ILE A 150 -6.19 16.19 0.89
C ILE A 150 -5.56 15.42 2.06
N LEU A 151 -6.19 14.31 2.44
CA LEU A 151 -5.71 13.39 3.46
C LEU A 151 -5.07 12.20 2.77
N ASP A 152 -3.75 12.23 2.59
CA ASP A 152 -3.04 11.13 1.96
C ASP A 152 -2.78 10.00 2.96
N GLU A 153 -2.82 8.75 2.46
CA GLU A 153 -2.65 7.53 3.25
C GLU A 153 -3.62 7.45 4.45
N VAL A 154 -4.88 7.84 4.24
CA VAL A 154 -5.89 7.93 5.32
C VAL A 154 -6.15 6.59 6.02
N HIS A 155 -5.70 5.45 5.47
CA HIS A 155 -5.76 4.14 6.14
C HIS A 155 -4.95 4.09 7.46
N TYR A 156 -4.04 5.04 7.70
CA TYR A 156 -3.41 5.24 9.01
C TYR A 156 -4.41 5.57 10.13
N LEU A 157 -5.65 5.93 9.78
CA LEU A 157 -6.75 6.05 10.76
C LEU A 157 -6.97 4.73 11.54
N ALA A 158 -6.72 3.59 10.92
CA ALA A 158 -6.76 2.29 11.59
C ALA A 158 -5.55 2.04 12.52
N ASP A 159 -4.53 2.90 12.53
CA ASP A 159 -3.39 2.78 13.44
C ASP A 159 -3.82 3.06 14.88
N ARG A 160 -3.52 2.11 15.78
CA ARG A 160 -3.93 2.14 17.19
C ARG A 160 -3.42 3.38 17.96
N PHE A 161 -2.28 3.95 17.56
CA PHE A 161 -1.64 5.06 18.26
C PHE A 161 -1.88 6.41 17.59
N ARG A 162 -2.09 6.43 16.29
CA ARG A 162 -2.20 7.65 15.49
C ARG A 162 -3.58 7.89 14.91
N GLY A 163 -4.45 6.90 14.87
CA GLY A 163 -5.77 6.98 14.22
C GLY A 163 -6.59 8.17 14.70
N ALA A 164 -6.60 8.43 16.01
CA ALA A 164 -7.31 9.57 16.60
C ALA A 164 -6.94 10.93 15.98
N VAL A 165 -5.71 11.10 15.50
CA VAL A 165 -5.26 12.35 14.85
C VAL A 165 -6.06 12.64 13.58
N TRP A 166 -6.31 11.60 12.77
CA TRP A 166 -7.11 11.72 11.53
C TRP A 166 -8.58 11.97 11.85
N GLU A 167 -9.14 11.22 12.82
CA GLU A 167 -10.52 11.40 13.26
C GLU A 167 -10.75 12.84 13.73
N GLU A 168 -9.91 13.33 14.64
CA GLU A 168 -9.97 14.69 15.16
C GLU A 168 -9.84 15.73 14.04
N ALA A 169 -8.88 15.57 13.12
CA ALA A 169 -8.73 16.49 12.01
C ALA A 169 -9.99 16.52 11.14
N ILE A 170 -10.56 15.36 10.76
CA ILE A 170 -11.75 15.27 9.91
C ILE A 170 -12.98 15.90 10.59
N ILE A 171 -13.17 15.66 11.88
CA ILE A 171 -14.32 16.17 12.64
C ILE A 171 -14.26 17.69 12.80
N HIS A 172 -13.05 18.25 13.03
CA HIS A 172 -12.90 19.68 13.29
C HIS A 172 -12.72 20.54 12.02
N LEU A 173 -12.58 19.92 10.83
CA LEU A 173 -12.54 20.68 9.59
C LEU A 173 -13.87 21.43 9.38
N PRO A 174 -13.87 22.71 8.98
CA PRO A 174 -15.09 23.45 8.63
C PRO A 174 -15.92 22.72 7.56
N GLU A 175 -17.25 22.81 7.66
CA GLU A 175 -18.17 22.08 6.76
C GLU A 175 -17.98 22.44 5.27
N HIS A 176 -17.61 23.70 4.98
CA HIS A 176 -17.41 24.16 3.61
C HIS A 176 -16.14 23.61 2.93
N VAL A 177 -15.24 23.00 3.71
CA VAL A 177 -13.99 22.45 3.18
C VAL A 177 -14.24 21.09 2.53
N THR A 178 -13.90 20.97 1.25
CA THR A 178 -14.00 19.69 0.54
C THR A 178 -12.85 18.77 0.95
N VAL A 179 -13.18 17.57 1.43
CA VAL A 179 -12.20 16.58 1.89
C VAL A 179 -11.98 15.52 0.81
N ILE A 180 -10.71 15.31 0.47
CA ILE A 180 -10.25 14.29 -0.48
C ILE A 180 -9.39 13.29 0.29
N SER A 181 -9.94 12.11 0.58
CA SER A 181 -9.28 11.04 1.33
C SER A 181 -8.70 10.00 0.39
N LEU A 182 -7.38 9.83 0.41
CA LEU A 182 -6.65 8.85 -0.41
C LEU A 182 -6.17 7.69 0.45
N SER A 183 -6.56 6.47 0.10
CA SER A 183 -6.27 5.25 0.87
C SER A 183 -5.67 4.16 0.00
N ALA A 184 -4.82 3.32 0.59
CA ALA A 184 -4.60 1.99 0.03
C ALA A 184 -5.90 1.17 0.09
N THR A 185 -5.96 0.05 -0.63
CA THR A 185 -7.07 -0.90 -0.47
C THR A 185 -7.07 -1.45 0.95
N VAL A 186 -8.18 -1.26 1.67
CA VAL A 186 -8.40 -1.76 3.03
C VAL A 186 -9.68 -2.59 3.08
N SER A 187 -9.72 -3.55 3.98
CA SER A 187 -10.84 -4.49 4.12
C SER A 187 -12.16 -3.85 4.59
N ASN A 188 -12.08 -2.68 5.24
CA ASN A 188 -13.22 -1.97 5.85
C ASN A 188 -13.53 -0.62 5.20
N VAL A 189 -13.27 -0.48 3.89
CA VAL A 189 -13.51 0.78 3.13
C VAL A 189 -14.96 1.24 3.21
N GLU A 190 -15.92 0.31 3.16
CA GLU A 190 -17.35 0.61 3.23
C GLU A 190 -17.74 1.21 4.58
N GLU A 191 -17.26 0.64 5.68
CA GLU A 191 -17.50 1.13 7.04
C GLU A 191 -16.89 2.53 7.25
N PHE A 192 -15.66 2.72 6.80
CA PHE A 192 -14.99 4.00 6.88
C PHE A 192 -15.67 5.06 6.02
N GLY A 193 -16.10 4.70 4.81
CA GLY A 193 -16.86 5.58 3.93
C GLY A 193 -18.19 6.02 4.54
N ALA A 194 -18.94 5.10 5.17
CA ALA A 194 -20.18 5.41 5.87
C ALA A 194 -19.96 6.35 7.06
N TRP A 195 -18.86 6.17 7.80
CA TRP A 195 -18.48 7.10 8.87
C TRP A 195 -18.15 8.49 8.32
N LEU A 196 -17.35 8.59 7.24
CA LEU A 196 -17.04 9.86 6.59
C LEU A 196 -18.31 10.57 6.10
N ASP A 197 -19.25 9.83 5.51
CA ASP A 197 -20.53 10.38 5.06
C ASP A 197 -21.36 10.91 6.22
N THR A 198 -21.33 10.24 7.36
CA THR A 198 -22.00 10.68 8.59
C THR A 198 -21.40 11.99 9.13
N VAL A 199 -20.07 12.11 9.12
CA VAL A 199 -19.33 13.23 9.72
C VAL A 199 -19.29 14.45 8.78
N ARG A 200 -19.12 14.22 7.49
CA ARG A 200 -18.91 15.29 6.48
C ARG A 200 -20.11 15.56 5.58
N GLY A 201 -21.04 14.60 5.50
CA GLY A 201 -22.14 14.62 4.55
C GLY A 201 -21.67 14.49 3.09
N GLY A 202 -22.45 13.80 2.27
CA GLY A 202 -22.23 13.75 0.82
C GLY A 202 -20.85 13.26 0.39
N THR A 203 -20.33 12.18 1.00
CA THR A 203 -19.05 11.56 0.66
C THR A 203 -19.23 10.43 -0.37
N ASP A 204 -18.53 10.50 -1.48
CA ASP A 204 -18.51 9.43 -2.48
C ASP A 204 -17.34 8.47 -2.20
N VAL A 205 -17.64 7.16 -2.15
CA VAL A 205 -16.64 6.11 -1.95
C VAL A 205 -16.33 5.46 -3.29
N ILE A 206 -15.06 5.57 -3.72
CA ILE A 206 -14.60 5.09 -5.01
C ILE A 206 -13.49 4.05 -4.77
N VAL A 207 -13.78 2.82 -5.17
CA VAL A 207 -12.87 1.68 -4.96
C VAL A 207 -12.35 1.18 -6.29
N SER A 208 -11.04 0.98 -6.38
CA SER A 208 -10.40 0.28 -7.50
C SER A 208 -9.50 -0.82 -6.96
N GLU A 209 -9.65 -2.02 -7.50
CA GLU A 209 -8.79 -3.15 -7.18
C GLU A 209 -7.71 -3.37 -8.25
N HIS A 210 -7.77 -2.58 -9.34
CA HIS A 210 -6.81 -2.70 -10.42
C HIS A 210 -5.42 -2.27 -9.99
N ARG A 211 -4.46 -3.20 -10.13
CA ARG A 211 -3.05 -2.97 -9.85
C ARG A 211 -2.29 -2.84 -11.17
N PRO A 212 -1.83 -1.62 -11.55
CA PRO A 212 -1.14 -1.41 -12.83
C PRO A 212 0.14 -2.25 -12.95
N VAL A 213 0.86 -2.41 -11.84
CA VAL A 213 2.05 -3.25 -11.77
C VAL A 213 1.73 -4.49 -10.95
N PRO A 214 1.74 -5.69 -11.55
CA PRO A 214 1.49 -6.94 -10.83
C PRO A 214 2.46 -7.12 -9.66
N LEU A 215 1.97 -7.63 -8.54
CA LEU A 215 2.77 -7.99 -7.38
C LEU A 215 2.94 -9.51 -7.35
N TRP A 216 4.12 -10.00 -7.71
CA TRP A 216 4.47 -11.40 -7.64
C TRP A 216 5.02 -11.76 -6.28
N GLN A 217 4.52 -12.83 -5.69
CA GLN A 217 4.92 -13.29 -4.36
C GLN A 217 5.83 -14.50 -4.49
N HIS A 218 7.04 -14.38 -3.96
CA HIS A 218 8.03 -15.44 -3.97
C HIS A 218 8.50 -15.72 -2.54
N MET A 219 9.01 -16.93 -2.33
CA MET A 219 9.70 -17.32 -1.11
C MET A 219 11.14 -17.68 -1.43
N LEU A 220 12.07 -17.13 -0.67
CA LEU A 220 13.47 -17.49 -0.74
C LEU A 220 13.75 -18.64 0.24
N VAL A 221 14.05 -19.82 -0.30
CA VAL A 221 14.36 -21.02 0.48
C VAL A 221 15.78 -21.45 0.19
N GLY A 222 16.69 -21.27 1.15
CA GLY A 222 18.12 -21.38 0.86
C GLY A 222 18.52 -20.41 -0.25
N ASN A 223 19.12 -20.89 -1.33
CA ASN A 223 19.55 -20.08 -2.47
C ASN A 223 18.55 -20.13 -3.65
N GLN A 224 17.33 -20.61 -3.43
CA GLN A 224 16.31 -20.73 -4.48
C GLN A 224 15.15 -19.81 -4.22
N ILE A 225 14.72 -19.12 -5.28
CA ILE A 225 13.50 -18.31 -5.30
C ILE A 225 12.40 -19.20 -5.86
N VAL A 226 11.32 -19.37 -5.10
CA VAL A 226 10.19 -20.24 -5.43
C VAL A 226 8.91 -19.42 -5.37
N ASP A 227 8.03 -19.58 -6.34
CA ASP A 227 6.73 -18.92 -6.33
C ASP A 227 5.92 -19.36 -5.10
N LEU A 228 5.34 -18.40 -4.38
CA LEU A 228 4.51 -18.69 -3.21
C LEU A 228 3.22 -19.41 -3.62
N PHE A 229 2.64 -19.02 -4.76
CA PHE A 229 1.43 -19.59 -5.31
C PHE A 229 1.67 -20.17 -6.70
N THR A 230 0.94 -21.24 -7.04
CA THR A 230 0.91 -21.85 -8.37
C THR A 230 -0.52 -21.98 -8.85
N PRO A 231 -0.80 -21.96 -10.17
CA PRO A 231 -2.14 -22.16 -10.70
C PRO A 231 -2.74 -23.49 -10.24
N ASP A 232 -4.06 -23.52 -10.01
CA ASP A 232 -4.77 -24.76 -9.73
C ASP A 232 -4.83 -25.64 -10.97
N PRO A 233 -4.51 -26.95 -10.87
CA PRO A 233 -4.48 -27.85 -12.03
C PRO A 233 -5.84 -28.06 -12.71
N GLY A 234 -6.94 -27.61 -12.08
CA GLY A 234 -8.30 -27.74 -12.59
C GLY A 234 -8.77 -26.60 -13.50
N GLU A 235 -8.12 -25.44 -13.45
CA GLU A 235 -8.43 -24.34 -14.35
C GLU A 235 -7.51 -24.39 -15.58
N LYS A 236 -8.04 -24.96 -16.67
CA LYS A 236 -7.44 -24.79 -17.98
C LYS A 236 -7.35 -23.29 -18.26
N SER A 237 -6.16 -22.83 -18.51
CA SER A 237 -5.82 -21.49 -18.97
C SER A 237 -6.85 -20.98 -19.99
N ALA A 238 -7.85 -20.27 -19.54
CA ALA A 238 -8.75 -19.48 -20.38
C ALA A 238 -8.08 -18.11 -20.54
N SER A 239 -7.29 -17.97 -21.59
CA SER A 239 -6.94 -16.68 -22.17
C SER A 239 -8.24 -16.03 -22.62
N GLY A 240 -8.78 -15.12 -21.84
CA GLY A 240 -10.00 -14.42 -22.19
C GLY A 240 -10.68 -13.87 -20.94
N ALA A 241 -10.60 -12.55 -20.78
CA ALA A 241 -11.28 -11.82 -19.73
C ALA A 241 -12.78 -12.20 -19.66
N ARG A 242 -13.18 -12.98 -18.66
CA ARG A 242 -14.57 -13.07 -18.22
C ARG A 242 -14.66 -12.70 -16.75
N ARG A 243 -15.25 -11.55 -16.53
CA ARG A 243 -15.74 -10.95 -15.31
C ARG A 243 -16.41 -12.01 -14.42
N ALA A 244 -15.72 -12.47 -13.39
CA ALA A 244 -16.31 -13.30 -12.34
C ALA A 244 -16.91 -12.39 -11.27
N THR A 245 -18.20 -12.07 -11.44
CA THR A 245 -19.05 -11.56 -10.36
C THR A 245 -19.45 -12.70 -9.45
N LYS A 246 -18.61 -13.08 -8.49
CA LYS A 246 -19.02 -13.83 -7.31
C LYS A 246 -18.52 -13.09 -6.07
N ARG A 247 -19.48 -12.60 -5.27
CA ARG A 247 -19.22 -12.05 -3.94
C ARG A 247 -18.37 -13.04 -3.13
N PRO A 248 -17.26 -12.61 -2.50
CA PRO A 248 -16.54 -13.46 -1.59
C PRO A 248 -17.42 -13.78 -0.37
N LYS A 249 -17.42 -15.02 0.06
CA LYS A 249 -18.02 -15.45 1.33
C LYS A 249 -17.27 -14.77 2.49
N LYS A 250 -18.01 -14.34 3.48
CA LYS A 250 -17.63 -13.49 4.62
C LYS A 250 -16.71 -14.15 5.67
N ASP A 251 -16.09 -15.29 5.38
CA ASP A 251 -15.22 -16.03 6.30
C ASP A 251 -13.94 -16.50 5.59
N ALA A 252 -13.25 -15.61 4.87
CA ALA A 252 -11.94 -15.89 4.33
C ALA A 252 -10.87 -15.38 5.30
N ASP A 253 -10.20 -16.31 5.98
CA ASP A 253 -8.96 -16.03 6.72
C ASP A 253 -7.98 -15.25 5.82
N GLU A 254 -7.30 -14.28 6.38
CA GLU A 254 -6.36 -13.34 5.76
C GLU A 254 -5.18 -13.99 5.00
N HIS A 255 -5.16 -15.34 4.93
CA HIS A 255 -4.12 -16.17 4.32
C HIS A 255 -4.60 -16.98 3.12
N THR A 256 -5.71 -16.61 2.51
CA THR A 256 -6.27 -17.37 1.37
C THR A 256 -5.50 -17.03 0.09
N ALA A 257 -5.14 -18.06 -0.67
CA ALA A 257 -4.50 -17.91 -1.97
C ALA A 257 -5.40 -17.07 -2.91
N PRO A 258 -4.83 -16.27 -3.83
CA PRO A 258 -5.60 -15.58 -4.85
C PRO A 258 -6.51 -16.53 -5.62
N ALA A 259 -7.65 -16.02 -6.13
CA ALA A 259 -8.61 -16.84 -6.87
C ALA A 259 -7.95 -17.58 -8.05
N GLY A 260 -8.16 -18.89 -8.15
CA GLY A 260 -7.54 -19.76 -9.17
C GLY A 260 -6.08 -20.14 -8.89
N MET A 261 -5.54 -19.81 -7.70
CA MET A 261 -4.20 -20.18 -7.28
C MET A 261 -4.21 -21.01 -6.00
N ARG A 262 -3.19 -21.83 -5.82
CA ARG A 262 -2.95 -22.62 -4.60
C ARG A 262 -1.53 -22.41 -4.10
N LEU A 263 -1.32 -22.61 -2.81
CA LEU A 263 0.02 -22.60 -2.23
C LEU A 263 0.89 -23.64 -2.95
N ASN A 264 2.09 -23.22 -3.36
CA ASN A 264 3.02 -24.07 -4.09
C ASN A 264 3.28 -25.39 -3.31
N PRO A 265 3.01 -26.55 -3.94
CA PRO A 265 3.17 -27.85 -3.28
C PRO A 265 4.60 -28.11 -2.79
N GLN A 266 5.61 -27.55 -3.42
CA GLN A 266 7.01 -27.67 -3.01
C GLN A 266 7.25 -27.05 -1.63
N LEU A 267 6.54 -25.97 -1.29
CA LEU A 267 6.64 -25.29 0.02
C LEU A 267 5.98 -26.12 1.13
N LYS A 268 4.95 -26.92 0.81
CA LYS A 268 4.30 -27.83 1.78
C LYS A 268 5.23 -28.95 2.27
N GLN A 269 6.27 -29.26 1.51
CA GLN A 269 7.25 -30.30 1.86
C GLN A 269 8.36 -29.78 2.78
N LEU A 270 8.42 -28.46 3.01
CA LEU A 270 9.32 -27.87 3.99
C LEU A 270 8.85 -28.28 5.39
N ARG A 271 9.56 -29.26 6.01
CA ARG A 271 9.24 -29.68 7.39
C ARG A 271 9.48 -28.52 8.36
N PRO A 272 8.52 -28.19 9.25
CA PRO A 272 8.76 -27.29 10.37
C PRO A 272 9.69 -28.00 11.36
N GLY A 273 10.99 -27.79 11.25
CA GLY A 273 11.95 -28.56 12.04
C GLY A 273 13.32 -27.95 12.26
N TYR A 274 13.55 -26.71 11.88
CA TYR A 274 14.84 -26.07 12.16
C TYR A 274 14.65 -24.60 12.61
N GLY A 275 14.27 -24.44 13.89
CA GLY A 275 14.22 -23.10 14.48
C GLY A 275 13.54 -22.99 15.83
N ALA A 276 12.83 -24.02 16.27
CA ALA A 276 12.00 -23.91 17.49
C ALA A 276 12.63 -24.49 18.78
N ASP A 277 13.85 -24.97 18.74
CA ASP A 277 14.45 -25.59 19.96
C ASP A 277 15.91 -25.15 20.21
N ARG A 278 16.11 -23.86 20.38
CA ARG A 278 17.10 -23.33 21.31
C ARG A 278 16.43 -22.33 22.22
N GLY A 279 15.68 -22.91 23.18
CA GLY A 279 15.11 -22.21 24.29
C GLY A 279 16.15 -21.29 24.92
N TYR A 280 15.74 -20.07 25.07
CA TYR A 280 16.35 -19.09 25.96
C TYR A 280 16.32 -19.66 27.39
N ARG A 281 17.31 -20.49 27.74
CA ARG A 281 17.54 -20.86 29.12
C ARG A 281 18.09 -19.65 29.85
N GLY A 282 17.16 -18.97 30.51
CA GLY A 282 17.46 -17.96 31.50
C GLY A 282 18.50 -18.47 32.50
N ARG A 283 19.57 -17.72 32.65
CA ARG A 283 20.53 -17.83 33.77
C ARG A 283 19.77 -17.45 35.03
N GLY A 284 19.45 -18.44 35.85
CA GLY A 284 18.91 -18.24 37.18
C GLY A 284 19.28 -19.40 38.09
N GLY A 285 20.37 -19.24 38.83
CA GLY A 285 20.64 -19.62 40.20
C GLY A 285 20.51 -21.09 40.62
N LYS A 286 21.59 -21.74 40.96
CA LYS A 286 22.07 -22.08 42.30
C LYS A 286 23.11 -23.17 42.22
N ARG A 287 24.20 -22.90 42.95
CA ARG A 287 25.29 -23.81 43.26
C ARG A 287 24.76 -24.99 44.09
N GLU A 288 25.09 -26.22 43.66
CA GLU A 288 25.35 -27.29 44.63
C GLU A 288 26.55 -28.14 44.17
N ARG A 289 27.51 -28.19 45.06
CA ARG A 289 28.71 -28.99 44.95
C ARG A 289 28.35 -30.45 45.24
N PHE A 290 28.73 -31.38 44.35
CA PHE A 290 29.08 -32.72 44.83
C PHE A 290 30.34 -33.23 44.09
N ARG A 291 31.20 -33.79 44.94
CA ARG A 291 32.58 -34.26 44.74
C ARG A 291 32.57 -35.75 44.36
N ARG A 292 33.67 -36.15 43.67
CA ARG A 292 34.22 -37.53 43.57
C ARG A 292 33.53 -38.43 42.54
N THR A 293 34.23 -39.22 41.67
CA THR A 293 35.56 -39.92 41.79
C THR A 293 36.05 -40.33 40.40
N ARG A 294 37.35 -40.36 40.24
CA ARG A 294 38.09 -40.98 39.13
C ARG A 294 37.85 -42.49 39.05
N LYS A 295 37.74 -43.05 37.83
CA LYS A 295 38.39 -44.29 37.45
C LYS A 295 38.66 -44.34 35.94
N HIS A 296 39.91 -44.59 35.64
CA HIS A 296 40.45 -44.96 34.33
C HIS A 296 39.91 -46.34 33.90
N HIS A 297 39.59 -46.51 32.60
CA HIS A 297 39.97 -47.72 31.85
C HIS A 297 40.01 -47.37 30.36
N SER A 298 41.18 -47.57 29.80
CA SER A 298 41.49 -47.66 28.38
C SER A 298 40.99 -48.98 27.82
N THR A 299 40.30 -48.95 26.68
CA THR A 299 40.38 -50.06 25.72
C THR A 299 40.03 -49.52 24.33
N ALA A 300 41.04 -49.62 23.50
CA ALA A 300 40.91 -49.45 22.06
C ALA A 300 40.08 -50.60 21.48
N GLN A 301 39.05 -50.26 20.74
CA GLN A 301 38.43 -51.22 19.80
C GLN A 301 38.23 -50.51 18.48
N THR A 302 38.99 -50.97 17.53
CA THR A 302 38.82 -50.82 16.09
C THR A 302 37.42 -51.26 15.70
N PHE A 303 36.64 -50.35 15.10
CA PHE A 303 35.40 -50.70 14.43
C PHE A 303 35.58 -50.61 12.93
N GLU A 304 35.38 -51.76 12.33
CA GLU A 304 35.39 -52.04 10.91
C GLU A 304 34.36 -51.21 10.15
N ASP A 305 34.82 -50.80 9.03
CA ASP A 305 34.18 -50.14 7.90
C ASP A 305 32.94 -50.92 7.44
N SER A 306 31.75 -50.50 7.85
CA SER A 306 30.50 -50.98 7.27
C SER A 306 30.15 -50.08 6.08
N ARG A 307 30.51 -50.58 4.90
CA ARG A 307 30.07 -50.07 3.61
C ARG A 307 28.55 -49.89 3.60
N ARG A 308 28.09 -48.72 3.88
CA ARG A 308 26.73 -48.31 3.56
C ARG A 308 26.68 -47.89 2.10
N THR A 309 26.04 -48.71 1.27
CA THR A 309 25.58 -48.32 -0.06
C THR A 309 24.96 -46.95 -0.03
N PRO A 310 25.28 -46.04 -0.97
CA PRO A 310 24.61 -44.77 -1.08
C PRO A 310 23.20 -45.04 -1.59
N HIS A 311 22.23 -45.04 -0.68
CA HIS A 311 20.86 -44.80 -1.08
C HIS A 311 20.87 -43.46 -1.79
N ALA A 312 20.50 -43.47 -3.07
CA ALA A 312 20.26 -42.30 -3.86
C ALA A 312 19.36 -41.36 -3.05
N ALA A 313 19.97 -40.36 -2.42
CA ALA A 313 19.25 -39.23 -1.84
C ALA A 313 18.57 -38.57 -3.02
N GLN A 314 17.26 -38.79 -3.15
CA GLN A 314 16.43 -37.95 -3.98
C GLN A 314 16.74 -36.53 -3.56
N ASP A 315 17.40 -35.78 -4.45
CA ASP A 315 17.69 -34.38 -4.26
C ASP A 315 16.37 -33.66 -4.04
N ASN A 316 16.04 -33.44 -2.77
CA ASN A 316 14.98 -32.50 -2.41
C ASN A 316 15.62 -31.10 -2.53
N PRO A 317 15.39 -30.38 -3.65
CA PRO A 317 16.12 -29.16 -3.96
C PRO A 317 15.85 -28.03 -2.96
N LEU A 318 14.79 -28.15 -2.15
CA LEU A 318 14.38 -27.16 -1.17
C LEU A 318 14.83 -27.55 0.25
N ARG A 319 16.12 -27.42 0.55
CA ARG A 319 16.61 -27.55 1.93
C ARG A 319 16.65 -26.14 2.57
N PRO A 320 15.84 -25.88 3.62
CA PRO A 320 15.94 -24.63 4.35
C PRO A 320 17.27 -24.59 5.09
N HIS A 321 18.18 -23.74 4.65
CA HIS A 321 19.36 -23.35 5.40
C HIS A 321 19.36 -21.85 5.62
N ARG A 322 20.02 -21.39 6.66
CA ARG A 322 20.12 -19.96 6.94
C ARG A 322 20.95 -19.31 5.84
N ILE A 323 20.34 -18.43 5.07
CA ILE A 323 21.05 -17.62 4.08
C ILE A 323 21.56 -16.34 4.75
N SER A 324 22.79 -15.96 4.45
CA SER A 324 23.34 -14.68 4.87
C SER A 324 22.82 -13.55 3.98
N ARG A 325 22.81 -12.29 4.49
CA ARG A 325 22.38 -11.13 3.70
C ARG A 325 23.14 -10.98 2.37
N PRO A 326 24.48 -11.10 2.34
CA PRO A 326 25.21 -11.05 1.08
C PRO A 326 24.81 -12.15 0.08
N GLU A 327 24.52 -13.36 0.57
CA GLU A 327 24.04 -14.46 -0.29
C GLU A 327 22.66 -14.19 -0.83
N MET A 328 21.75 -13.64 0.00
CA MET A 328 20.43 -13.21 -0.43
C MET A 328 20.52 -12.18 -1.57
N VAL A 329 21.33 -11.13 -1.40
CA VAL A 329 21.53 -10.10 -2.42
C VAL A 329 22.08 -10.70 -3.71
N ARG A 330 23.08 -11.60 -3.63
CA ARG A 330 23.62 -12.29 -4.81
C ARG A 330 22.57 -13.16 -5.51
N THR A 331 21.67 -13.78 -4.76
CA THR A 331 20.61 -14.62 -5.32
C THR A 331 19.58 -13.75 -6.05
N LEU A 332 19.20 -12.61 -5.47
CA LEU A 332 18.30 -11.63 -6.11
C LEU A 332 18.95 -11.02 -7.37
N ASP A 333 20.23 -10.69 -7.32
CA ASP A 333 20.99 -10.16 -8.45
C ASP A 333 21.00 -11.14 -9.63
N LYS A 334 21.36 -12.42 -9.35
CA LYS A 334 21.33 -13.48 -10.38
C LYS A 334 19.93 -13.70 -11.00
N ALA A 335 18.88 -13.41 -10.24
CA ALA A 335 17.50 -13.49 -10.70
C ALA A 335 17.00 -12.22 -11.40
N GLY A 336 17.82 -11.16 -11.50
CA GLY A 336 17.45 -9.88 -12.09
C GLY A 336 16.42 -9.10 -11.25
N LEU A 337 16.40 -9.32 -9.92
CA LEU A 337 15.42 -8.73 -8.98
C LEU A 337 16.01 -7.57 -8.17
N LEU A 338 17.05 -6.93 -8.66
CA LEU A 338 17.57 -5.69 -8.08
C LEU A 338 17.07 -4.47 -8.87
N PRO A 339 16.88 -3.30 -8.20
CA PRO A 339 17.11 -3.02 -6.78
C PRO A 339 16.08 -3.67 -5.85
N ALA A 340 16.47 -3.94 -4.59
CA ALA A 340 15.63 -4.57 -3.59
C ALA A 340 15.64 -3.80 -2.27
N ILE A 341 14.50 -3.79 -1.56
CA ILE A 341 14.38 -3.22 -0.21
C ILE A 341 14.26 -4.38 0.78
N CYS A 342 15.15 -4.44 1.77
CA CYS A 342 15.12 -5.45 2.82
C CYS A 342 14.52 -4.86 4.11
N PHE A 343 13.36 -5.35 4.52
CA PHE A 343 12.72 -4.98 5.78
C PHE A 343 13.20 -5.89 6.92
N ILE A 344 13.66 -5.30 8.01
CA ILE A 344 14.12 -6.01 9.21
C ILE A 344 13.23 -5.61 10.37
N PHE A 345 12.40 -6.55 10.85
CA PHE A 345 11.40 -6.29 11.90
C PHE A 345 11.96 -6.39 13.32
N SER A 346 13.27 -6.54 13.51
CA SER A 346 13.92 -6.64 14.82
C SER A 346 15.13 -5.73 14.89
N ARG A 347 15.19 -4.86 15.92
CA ARG A 347 16.38 -4.03 16.19
C ARG A 347 17.61 -4.88 16.48
N ALA A 348 17.46 -6.07 17.06
CA ALA A 348 18.54 -7.01 17.30
C ALA A 348 19.05 -7.70 16.00
N GLY A 349 18.31 -7.58 14.90
CA GLY A 349 18.66 -8.11 13.57
C GLY A 349 19.39 -7.11 12.68
N CYS A 350 19.43 -5.83 13.06
CA CYS A 350 20.22 -4.80 12.40
C CYS A 350 21.62 -4.79 12.94
#